data_d70bcf4e714fea9f42d7baec144595a8
#
_entry.id   d70bcf4e714fea9f42d7baec144595a8
#
_cell.length_a   1.000
_cell.length_b   1.000
_cell.length_c   1.000
_cell.angle_alpha   90.00
_cell.angle_beta   90.00
_cell.angle_gamma   90.00
#
_symmetry.space_group_name_H-M   'P 1'
#
loop_
_entity.id
_entity.type
_entity.pdbx_description
1 polymer ?
#
loop_
_entity_poly.entity_id
_entity_poly.type
_entity_poly.pdbx_seq_one_letter_code
_entity_poly.pdbx_strand_id
1 'polypeptide(L)'
;HVLQAVGDPPAFLAEALRLLAPGGVFYTLVEDYQGLVVDASTEAGRRLFLDVEPVIRPTGTHLHHGRQAFRELRAVGFEDVRVHPIVVDTTNTSRATFARMLRFWRDGYVDFLAEHLGETPAAMKARFDDQIAAVEDPERYAGWWLLAVSGRKPA
;
A
#
# COMPACT_ATOMS: atom_id res chain seq x y z
N HIS A 1 -8.21 0.31 4.25
CA HIS A 1 -7.09 1.20 3.87
C HIS A 1 -6.90 2.36 4.86
N VAL A 2 -6.75 2.06 6.14
CA VAL A 2 -6.62 3.11 7.17
C VAL A 2 -5.32 2.93 7.96
N LEU A 3 -4.95 1.70 8.27
CA LEU A 3 -3.89 1.40 9.23
C LEU A 3 -2.53 1.99 8.84
N GLN A 4 -2.21 2.04 7.55
CA GLN A 4 -0.97 2.66 7.06
C GLN A 4 -0.91 4.18 7.21
N ALA A 5 -2.05 4.85 7.43
CA ALA A 5 -2.17 6.30 7.58
C ALA A 5 -2.51 6.74 9.02
N VAL A 6 -2.47 5.82 9.98
CA VAL A 6 -2.71 6.10 11.40
C VAL A 6 -1.38 6.46 12.07
N GLY A 7 -1.34 7.57 12.79
CA GLY A 7 -0.12 8.01 13.47
C GLY A 7 0.38 7.09 14.58
N ASP A 8 -0.53 6.35 15.24
CA ASP A 8 -0.23 5.35 16.27
C ASP A 8 -1.04 4.07 16.00
N PRO A 9 -0.58 3.17 15.12
CA PRO A 9 -1.26 1.92 14.82
C PRO A 9 -1.48 1.00 16.03
N PRO A 10 -0.52 0.83 16.98
CA PRO A 10 -0.76 0.08 18.19
C PRO A 10 -1.92 0.59 19.03
N ALA A 11 -2.00 1.91 19.27
CA ALA A 11 -3.11 2.51 20.03
C ALA A 11 -4.45 2.33 19.31
N PHE A 12 -4.49 2.50 17.99
CA PHE A 12 -5.68 2.26 17.18
C PHE A 12 -6.14 0.81 17.28
N LEU A 13 -5.23 -0.16 17.17
CA LEU A 13 -5.55 -1.58 17.26
C LEU A 13 -5.98 -1.99 18.67
N ALA A 14 -5.38 -1.43 19.71
CA ALA A 14 -5.79 -1.65 21.10
C ALA A 14 -7.23 -1.16 21.35
N GLU A 15 -7.58 0.00 20.81
CA GLU A 15 -8.94 0.53 20.90
C GLU A 15 -9.93 -0.32 20.10
N ALA A 16 -9.56 -0.77 18.90
CA ALA A 16 -10.38 -1.72 18.13
C ALA A 16 -10.63 -3.01 18.91
N LEU A 17 -9.57 -3.58 19.53
CA LEU A 17 -9.70 -4.76 20.39
C LEU A 17 -10.63 -4.51 21.59
N ARG A 18 -10.52 -3.34 22.23
CA ARG A 18 -11.37 -2.96 23.36
C ARG A 18 -12.86 -2.93 22.99
N LEU A 19 -13.18 -2.37 21.82
CA LEU A 19 -14.55 -2.17 21.35
C LEU A 19 -15.25 -3.46 20.89
N LEU A 20 -14.49 -4.47 20.50
CA LEU A 20 -15.06 -5.75 20.10
C LEU A 20 -15.70 -6.49 21.29
N ALA A 21 -16.77 -7.22 21.04
CA ALA A 21 -17.27 -8.23 21.97
C ALA A 21 -16.25 -9.38 22.12
N PRO A 22 -16.26 -10.12 23.24
CA PRO A 22 -15.48 -11.35 23.39
C PRO A 22 -15.73 -12.30 22.21
N GLY A 23 -14.68 -12.87 21.64
CA GLY A 23 -14.73 -13.70 20.44
C GLY A 23 -14.98 -12.94 19.11
N GLY A 24 -15.18 -11.63 19.16
CA GLY A 24 -15.38 -10.77 17.98
C GLY A 24 -14.16 -10.75 17.05
N VAL A 25 -14.39 -10.51 15.77
CA VAL A 25 -13.34 -10.51 14.74
C VAL A 25 -13.08 -9.08 14.26
N PHE A 26 -11.82 -8.68 14.27
CA PHE A 26 -11.29 -7.52 13.55
C PHE A 26 -10.79 -7.95 12.17
N TYR A 27 -11.07 -7.13 11.17
CA TYR A 27 -10.59 -7.31 9.81
C TYR A 27 -10.11 -5.98 9.25
N THR A 28 -8.95 -5.99 8.60
CA THR A 28 -8.39 -4.81 7.94
C THR A 28 -7.74 -5.18 6.62
N LEU A 29 -7.92 -4.33 5.62
CA LEU A 29 -7.16 -4.39 4.38
C LEU A 29 -6.01 -3.38 4.49
N VAL A 30 -4.78 -3.87 4.35
CA VAL A 30 -3.56 -3.07 4.52
C VAL A 30 -2.70 -3.17 3.28
N GLU A 31 -2.19 -2.03 2.87
CA GLU A 31 -1.35 -1.92 1.70
C GLU A 31 0.12 -2.20 2.03
N ASP A 32 0.78 -2.85 1.10
CA ASP A 32 2.24 -2.97 1.06
C ASP A 32 2.69 -2.67 -0.37
N TYR A 33 3.25 -1.49 -0.56
CA TYR A 33 3.62 -1.01 -1.90
C TYR A 33 4.80 -1.75 -2.52
N GLN A 34 5.55 -2.56 -1.76
CA GLN A 34 6.50 -3.50 -2.35
C GLN A 34 5.80 -4.71 -3.00
N GLY A 35 4.53 -4.93 -2.67
CA GLY A 35 3.68 -5.88 -3.40
C GLY A 35 3.10 -5.32 -4.70
N LEU A 36 3.34 -4.04 -5.02
CA LEU A 36 2.99 -3.45 -6.30
C LEU A 36 4.12 -3.72 -7.30
N VAL A 37 3.86 -4.65 -8.21
CA VAL A 37 4.79 -5.08 -9.25
C VAL A 37 4.30 -4.55 -10.59
N VAL A 38 5.13 -3.75 -11.26
CA VAL A 38 4.84 -3.21 -12.58
C VAL A 38 6.07 -3.44 -13.47
N ASP A 39 5.86 -4.04 -14.62
CA ASP A 39 6.91 -4.22 -15.64
C ASP A 39 7.21 -2.90 -16.36
N ALA A 40 7.67 -1.91 -15.56
CA ALA A 40 8.06 -0.59 -16.04
C ALA A 40 9.38 -0.64 -16.82
N SER A 41 9.53 0.23 -17.81
CA SER A 41 10.66 0.21 -18.74
C SER A 41 11.96 0.71 -18.10
N THR A 42 11.87 1.69 -17.21
CA THR A 42 13.02 2.33 -16.57
C THR A 42 13.27 1.81 -15.17
N GLU A 43 14.52 1.86 -14.73
CA GLU A 43 14.87 1.55 -13.33
C GLU A 43 14.18 2.53 -12.36
N ALA A 44 14.14 3.82 -12.71
CA ALA A 44 13.46 4.83 -11.91
C ALA A 44 11.97 4.55 -11.74
N GLY A 45 11.28 4.10 -12.80
CA GLY A 45 9.89 3.68 -12.73
C GLY A 45 9.71 2.44 -11.84
N ARG A 46 10.55 1.42 -12.00
CA ARG A 46 10.50 0.20 -11.17
C ARG A 46 10.71 0.46 -9.69
N ARG A 47 11.54 1.44 -9.35
CA ARG A 47 11.88 1.77 -7.96
C ARG A 47 10.98 2.81 -7.31
N LEU A 48 9.98 3.35 -8.03
CA LEU A 48 9.20 4.50 -7.59
C LEU A 48 8.76 4.38 -6.12
N PHE A 49 8.06 3.32 -5.74
CA PHE A 49 7.51 3.17 -4.38
C PHE A 49 8.56 2.76 -3.33
N LEU A 50 9.72 2.27 -3.75
CA LEU A 50 10.85 2.05 -2.85
C LEU A 50 11.51 3.37 -2.47
N ASP A 51 11.70 4.26 -3.47
CA ASP A 51 12.42 5.51 -3.29
C ASP A 51 11.55 6.55 -2.55
N VAL A 52 10.23 6.54 -2.74
CA VAL A 52 9.32 7.49 -2.08
C VAL A 52 8.94 7.10 -0.64
N GLU A 53 9.10 5.84 -0.23
CA GLU A 53 8.73 5.41 1.13
C GLU A 53 9.44 6.23 2.23
N PRO A 54 10.78 6.43 2.19
CA PRO A 54 11.48 7.23 3.21
C PRO A 54 11.00 8.67 3.29
N VAL A 55 10.49 9.22 2.19
CA VAL A 55 9.99 10.60 2.09
C VAL A 55 8.58 10.72 2.68
N ILE A 56 7.72 9.74 2.44
CA ILE A 56 6.34 9.74 2.92
C ILE A 56 6.27 9.36 4.40
N ARG A 57 7.15 8.50 4.89
CA ARG A 57 7.13 7.98 6.25
C ARG A 57 7.07 9.06 7.34
N PRO A 58 7.82 10.18 7.27
CA PRO A 58 7.74 11.27 8.24
C PRO A 58 6.38 11.96 8.30
N THR A 59 5.52 11.82 7.29
CA THR A 59 4.14 12.33 7.31
C THR A 59 3.17 11.47 8.12
N GLY A 60 3.63 10.34 8.69
CA GLY A 60 2.82 9.37 9.40
C GLY A 60 2.22 8.28 8.50
N THR A 61 2.54 8.27 7.21
CA THR A 61 2.07 7.24 6.28
C THR A 61 3.15 6.20 6.03
N HIS A 62 2.82 4.93 6.21
CA HIS A 62 3.73 3.80 6.04
C HIS A 62 3.36 2.97 4.83
N LEU A 63 4.09 3.12 3.72
CA LEU A 63 3.79 2.40 2.48
C LEU A 63 4.02 0.87 2.58
N HIS A 64 4.81 0.40 3.54
CA HIS A 64 5.09 -1.03 3.75
C HIS A 64 4.39 -1.59 5.00
N HIS A 65 3.29 -0.99 5.42
CA HIS A 65 2.61 -1.35 6.66
C HIS A 65 1.99 -2.75 6.61
N GLY A 66 1.57 -3.20 5.43
CA GLY A 66 0.91 -4.49 5.24
C GLY A 66 1.64 -5.66 5.87
N ARG A 67 2.97 -5.76 5.69
CA ARG A 67 3.81 -6.81 6.29
C ARG A 67 3.95 -6.72 7.81
N GLN A 68 3.64 -5.56 8.40
CA GLN A 68 3.76 -5.34 9.85
C GLN A 68 2.45 -5.65 10.58
N ALA A 69 1.32 -5.51 9.93
CA ALA A 69 -0.02 -5.64 10.52
C ALA A 69 -0.22 -6.98 11.26
N PHE A 70 0.32 -8.09 10.73
CA PHE A 70 0.25 -9.39 11.40
C PHE A 70 0.88 -9.35 12.80
N ARG A 71 2.09 -8.80 12.91
CA ARG A 71 2.83 -8.70 14.18
C ARG A 71 2.13 -7.75 15.13
N GLU A 72 1.61 -6.64 14.62
CA GLU A 72 0.96 -5.61 15.42
C GLU A 72 -0.36 -6.09 16.03
N LEU A 73 -1.20 -6.79 15.26
CA LEU A 73 -2.41 -7.40 15.81
C LEU A 73 -2.07 -8.36 16.96
N ARG A 74 -1.05 -9.22 16.77
CA ARG A 74 -0.62 -10.13 17.83
C ARG A 74 -0.09 -9.40 19.06
N ALA A 75 0.67 -8.33 18.86
CA ALA A 75 1.27 -7.58 19.95
C ALA A 75 0.23 -6.91 20.86
N VAL A 76 -0.92 -6.47 20.30
CA VAL A 76 -2.00 -5.89 21.10
C VAL A 76 -2.96 -6.92 21.69
N GLY A 77 -2.81 -8.21 21.41
CA GLY A 77 -3.55 -9.30 22.04
C GLY A 77 -4.66 -9.94 21.20
N PHE A 78 -4.68 -9.72 19.89
CA PHE A 78 -5.54 -10.52 19.02
C PHE A 78 -5.02 -11.95 18.90
N GLU A 79 -5.94 -12.92 18.95
CA GLU A 79 -5.69 -14.34 18.70
C GLU A 79 -6.11 -14.73 17.28
N ASP A 80 -5.74 -15.93 16.83
CA ASP A 80 -6.06 -16.46 15.49
C ASP A 80 -5.76 -15.48 14.36
N VAL A 81 -4.69 -14.73 14.48
CA VAL A 81 -4.31 -13.75 13.46
C VAL A 81 -3.96 -14.45 12.15
N ARG A 82 -4.62 -14.05 11.08
CA ARG A 82 -4.46 -14.62 9.74
C ARG A 82 -4.22 -13.53 8.70
N VAL A 83 -3.43 -13.87 7.69
CA VAL A 83 -3.20 -13.02 6.52
C VAL A 83 -3.81 -13.69 5.30
N HIS A 84 -4.60 -12.94 4.55
CA HIS A 84 -5.25 -13.39 3.31
C HIS A 84 -4.77 -12.49 2.18
N PRO A 85 -3.81 -12.93 1.35
CA PRO A 85 -3.37 -12.17 0.20
C PRO A 85 -4.50 -12.02 -0.83
N ILE A 86 -4.70 -10.80 -1.30
CA ILE A 86 -5.62 -10.48 -2.39
C ILE A 86 -4.78 -9.96 -3.53
N VAL A 87 -4.79 -10.64 -4.67
CA VAL A 87 -4.06 -10.21 -5.85
C VAL A 87 -5.02 -9.48 -6.79
N VAL A 88 -4.71 -8.22 -7.07
CA VAL A 88 -5.37 -7.41 -8.09
C VAL A 88 -4.34 -7.20 -9.20
N ASP A 89 -4.61 -7.68 -10.41
CA ASP A 89 -3.65 -7.60 -11.49
C ASP A 89 -4.30 -7.34 -12.86
N THR A 90 -3.47 -7.16 -13.88
CA THR A 90 -3.89 -6.89 -15.25
C THR A 90 -4.60 -8.05 -15.94
N THR A 91 -4.72 -9.22 -15.30
CA THR A 91 -5.48 -10.38 -15.81
C THR A 91 -6.86 -10.49 -15.16
N ASN A 92 -7.06 -9.93 -13.96
CA ASN A 92 -8.32 -9.99 -13.23
C ASN A 92 -8.99 -8.62 -13.01
N THR A 93 -8.32 -7.53 -13.40
CA THR A 93 -8.83 -6.15 -13.25
C THR A 93 -8.62 -5.37 -14.55
N SER A 94 -9.53 -4.44 -14.83
CA SER A 94 -9.38 -3.53 -15.98
C SER A 94 -8.08 -2.72 -15.89
N ARG A 95 -7.24 -2.80 -16.93
CA ARG A 95 -6.02 -1.99 -17.08
C ARG A 95 -6.30 -0.49 -16.93
N ALA A 96 -7.42 -0.02 -17.53
CA ALA A 96 -7.85 1.37 -17.42
C ALA A 96 -8.12 1.79 -15.96
N THR A 97 -8.70 0.89 -15.15
CA THR A 97 -8.94 1.14 -13.73
C THR A 97 -7.62 1.19 -12.95
N PHE A 98 -6.71 0.25 -13.22
CA PHE A 98 -5.41 0.22 -12.56
C PHE A 98 -4.55 1.45 -12.92
N ALA A 99 -4.47 1.80 -14.21
CA ALA A 99 -3.77 2.98 -14.67
C ALA A 99 -4.36 4.27 -14.09
N ARG A 100 -5.70 4.37 -13.95
CA ARG A 100 -6.37 5.50 -13.32
C ARG A 100 -5.93 5.70 -11.86
N MET A 101 -5.75 4.63 -11.10
CA MET A 101 -5.23 4.70 -9.74
C MET A 101 -3.82 5.32 -9.71
N LEU A 102 -2.92 4.86 -10.59
CA LEU A 102 -1.56 5.43 -10.68
C LEU A 102 -1.58 6.92 -11.11
N ARG A 103 -2.50 7.31 -12.02
CA ARG A 103 -2.69 8.71 -12.38
C ARG A 103 -3.15 9.56 -11.19
N PHE A 104 -4.05 9.04 -10.37
CA PHE A 104 -4.51 9.73 -9.16
C PHE A 104 -3.34 10.02 -8.20
N TRP A 105 -2.46 9.05 -8.01
CA TRP A 105 -1.27 9.24 -7.17
C TRP A 105 -0.28 10.19 -7.82
N ARG A 106 -0.03 10.06 -9.12
CA ARG A 106 0.81 11.02 -9.87
C ARG A 106 0.30 12.45 -9.67
N ASP A 107 -0.95 12.68 -10.01
CA ASP A 107 -1.51 14.04 -10.04
C ASP A 107 -1.65 14.64 -8.63
N GLY A 108 -1.79 13.82 -7.60
CA GLY A 108 -1.88 14.26 -6.21
C GLY A 108 -0.53 14.45 -5.49
N TYR A 109 0.53 13.76 -5.93
CA TYR A 109 1.77 13.69 -5.13
C TYR A 109 3.03 14.10 -5.88
N VAL A 110 3.01 14.34 -7.20
CA VAL A 110 4.21 14.55 -7.99
C VAL A 110 5.07 15.71 -7.47
N ASP A 111 4.47 16.85 -7.12
CA ASP A 111 5.20 18.04 -6.66
C ASP A 111 5.82 17.81 -5.28
N PHE A 112 5.04 17.25 -4.35
CA PHE A 112 5.52 16.89 -3.02
C PHE A 112 6.70 15.90 -3.06
N LEU A 113 6.57 14.84 -3.87
CA LEU A 113 7.61 13.82 -3.97
C LEU A 113 8.87 14.35 -4.66
N ALA A 114 8.71 15.15 -5.71
CA ALA A 114 9.82 15.78 -6.40
C ALA A 114 10.65 16.67 -5.47
N GLU A 115 9.99 17.54 -4.71
CA GLU A 115 10.62 18.42 -3.73
C GLU A 115 11.47 17.64 -2.73
N HIS A 116 10.86 16.59 -2.10
CA HIS A 116 11.50 15.85 -1.02
C HIS A 116 12.59 14.87 -1.49
N LEU A 117 12.53 14.43 -2.74
CA LEU A 117 13.57 13.59 -3.37
C LEU A 117 14.66 14.40 -4.06
N GLY A 118 14.54 15.73 -4.11
CA GLY A 118 15.46 16.59 -4.82
C GLY A 118 15.42 16.40 -6.34
N GLU A 119 14.27 15.97 -6.85
CA GLU A 119 14.02 15.78 -8.29
C GLU A 119 13.20 16.96 -8.85
N THR A 120 13.13 17.05 -10.18
CA THR A 120 12.17 17.97 -10.82
C THR A 120 10.77 17.32 -10.89
N PRO A 121 9.68 18.11 -10.84
CA PRO A 121 8.33 17.57 -11.07
C PRO A 121 8.19 16.79 -12.37
N ALA A 122 8.90 17.23 -13.43
CA ALA A 122 8.91 16.53 -14.72
C ALA A 122 9.57 15.13 -14.62
N ALA A 123 10.68 15.00 -13.88
CA ALA A 123 11.34 13.72 -13.67
C ALA A 123 10.47 12.78 -12.84
N MET A 124 9.90 13.28 -11.75
CA MET A 124 8.96 12.49 -10.91
C MET A 124 7.73 12.05 -11.70
N LYS A 125 7.15 12.96 -12.49
CA LYS A 125 6.03 12.63 -13.39
C LYS A 125 6.39 11.52 -14.37
N ALA A 126 7.59 11.58 -14.97
CA ALA A 126 8.04 10.56 -15.91
C ALA A 126 8.15 9.17 -15.26
N ARG A 127 8.51 9.06 -13.99
CA ARG A 127 8.53 7.78 -13.23
C ARG A 127 7.12 7.16 -13.13
N PHE A 128 6.11 7.97 -12.83
CA PHE A 128 4.71 7.52 -12.82
C PHE A 128 4.21 7.19 -14.23
N ASP A 129 4.52 8.03 -15.22
CA ASP A 129 4.09 7.83 -16.59
C ASP A 129 4.66 6.52 -17.17
N ASP A 130 5.87 6.14 -16.83
CA ASP A 130 6.47 4.85 -17.20
C ASP A 130 5.69 3.67 -16.61
N GLN A 131 5.29 3.74 -15.33
CA GLN A 131 4.44 2.71 -14.72
C GLN A 131 3.04 2.67 -15.36
N ILE A 132 2.44 3.83 -15.62
CA ILE A 132 1.14 3.94 -16.27
C ILE A 132 1.17 3.32 -17.66
N ALA A 133 2.19 3.65 -18.46
CA ALA A 133 2.38 3.08 -19.79
C ALA A 133 2.53 1.56 -19.76
N ALA A 134 3.29 1.03 -18.78
CA ALA A 134 3.43 -0.41 -18.62
C ALA A 134 2.12 -1.11 -18.22
N VAL A 135 1.30 -0.48 -17.38
CA VAL A 135 -0.04 -1.01 -17.04
C VAL A 135 -0.98 -1.00 -18.23
N GLU A 136 -0.90 0.01 -19.09
CA GLU A 136 -1.75 0.14 -20.29
C GLU A 136 -1.33 -0.77 -21.45
N ASP A 137 -0.07 -1.16 -21.49
CA ASP A 137 0.47 -2.07 -22.51
C ASP A 137 -0.09 -3.49 -22.30
N PRO A 138 -0.85 -4.06 -23.27
CA PRO A 138 -1.42 -5.40 -23.15
C PRO A 138 -0.37 -6.51 -23.03
N GLU A 139 0.86 -6.28 -23.52
CA GLU A 139 1.95 -7.26 -23.49
C GLU A 139 2.72 -7.27 -22.15
N ARG A 140 2.42 -6.33 -21.26
CA ARG A 140 3.12 -6.20 -19.98
C ARG A 140 2.23 -6.59 -18.81
N TYR A 141 2.87 -7.08 -17.75
CA TYR A 141 2.20 -7.46 -16.51
C TYR A 141 2.31 -6.33 -15.47
N ALA A 142 1.21 -6.11 -14.75
CA ALA A 142 1.21 -5.37 -13.51
C ALA A 142 0.25 -6.01 -12.52
N GLY A 143 0.61 -6.01 -11.24
CA GLY A 143 -0.22 -6.56 -10.17
C GLY A 143 0.11 -5.94 -8.83
N TRP A 144 -0.87 -5.94 -7.93
CA TRP A 144 -0.72 -5.48 -6.57
C TRP A 144 -1.24 -6.52 -5.58
N TRP A 145 -0.39 -6.89 -4.65
CA TRP A 145 -0.71 -7.80 -3.58
C TRP A 145 -1.14 -7.00 -2.35
N LEU A 146 -2.43 -6.98 -2.12
CA LEU A 146 -3.05 -6.39 -0.94
C LEU A 146 -3.15 -7.45 0.15
N LEU A 147 -2.95 -7.06 1.40
CA LEU A 147 -3.01 -7.97 2.53
C LEU A 147 -4.25 -7.69 3.36
N ALA A 148 -5.20 -8.64 3.35
CA ALA A 148 -6.28 -8.63 4.30
C ALA A 148 -5.83 -9.37 5.57
N VAL A 149 -5.82 -8.68 6.70
CA VAL A 149 -5.40 -9.24 7.98
C VAL A 149 -6.59 -9.30 8.92
N SER A 150 -6.82 -10.44 9.54
CA SER A 150 -7.87 -10.62 10.53
C SER A 150 -7.30 -11.13 11.84
N GLY A 151 -7.98 -10.82 12.94
CA GLY A 151 -7.67 -11.33 14.28
C GLY A 151 -8.92 -11.40 15.13
N ARG A 152 -8.95 -12.30 16.09
CA ARG A 152 -10.06 -12.52 17.01
C ARG A 152 -9.72 -11.94 18.37
N LYS A 153 -10.71 -11.28 19.01
CA LYS A 153 -10.61 -10.94 20.43
C LYS A 153 -10.74 -12.22 21.26
N PRO A 154 -9.88 -12.43 22.27
CA PRO A 154 -10.07 -13.51 23.25
C PRO A 154 -11.50 -13.55 23.83
N ALA A 155 -11.94 -14.77 24.23
CA ALA A 155 -13.26 -14.98 24.82
C ALA A 155 -13.38 -14.37 26.25
#